data_43bcc0690610bc5383b7e78b9d52734e
#
_entry.id   43bcc0690610bc5383b7e78b9d52734e
#
_cell.length_a   1.000
_cell.length_b   1.000
_cell.length_c   1.000
_cell.angle_alpha   90.00
_cell.angle_beta   90.00
_cell.angle_gamma   90.00
#
_symmetry.space_group_name_H-M   'P 1'
#
loop_
_entity.id
_entity.type
_entity.pdbx_description
1 polymer ?
#
loop_
_entity_poly.entity_id
_entity_poly.type
_entity_poly.pdbx_seq_one_letter_code
_entity_poly.pdbx_strand_id
1 'polypeptide(L)'
;IITDAGSDIVDCSRTDLTVLPMTIRFGDEEYLDGVNLTHRQFYEKMIETQVLPTTSQPSPYAFEAAIRKIHEQGDIALIITISSKLSGTWQSANIAAAETGGEVYIVDSLNVAVGEKAIVEYALRMKDAGTDIHTIVETLNHEKENLRVIALLDTLEYLQKGGRISK
;
A
#
# COMPACT_ATOMS: atom_id res chain seq x y z
N ILE A 1 -11.81 1.32 3.99
CA ILE A 1 -10.56 0.54 3.80
C ILE A 1 -9.43 1.52 3.48
N ILE A 2 -8.23 1.26 4.02
CA ILE A 2 -6.99 2.00 3.72
C ILE A 2 -6.01 1.03 3.07
N THR A 3 -5.33 1.45 2.01
CA THR A 3 -4.20 0.74 1.40
C THR A 3 -3.10 1.75 1.03
N ASP A 4 -1.98 1.28 0.52
CA ASP A 4 -0.89 2.12 0.06
C ASP A 4 -0.67 2.02 -1.46
N ALA A 5 0.16 2.90 -2.01
CA ALA A 5 0.44 2.96 -3.45
C ALA A 5 1.09 1.68 -4.00
N GLY A 6 1.62 0.80 -3.14
CA GLY A 6 2.12 -0.52 -3.53
C GLY A 6 1.06 -1.42 -4.14
N SER A 7 -0.23 -1.11 -3.96
CA SER A 7 -1.38 -1.82 -4.55
C SER A 7 -1.61 -1.54 -6.04
N ASP A 8 -0.92 -0.55 -6.64
CA ASP A 8 -1.19 -0.09 -8.02
C ASP A 8 -2.65 0.34 -8.29
N ILE A 9 -3.38 0.75 -7.25
CA ILE A 9 -4.72 1.30 -7.40
C ILE A 9 -4.61 2.80 -7.64
N VAL A 10 -4.70 3.23 -8.90
CA VAL A 10 -4.48 4.64 -9.31
C VAL A 10 -5.78 5.42 -9.45
N ASP A 11 -6.79 4.82 -10.07
CA ASP A 11 -8.09 5.47 -10.29
C ASP A 11 -9.15 4.80 -9.43
N CYS A 12 -9.41 5.38 -8.26
CA CYS A 12 -10.45 4.89 -7.38
C CYS A 12 -11.60 5.91 -7.25
N SER A 13 -12.74 5.59 -7.85
CA SER A 13 -13.98 6.37 -7.67
C SER A 13 -14.69 6.06 -6.35
N ARG A 14 -14.18 5.11 -5.56
CA ARG A 14 -14.78 4.69 -4.30
C ARG A 14 -14.44 5.68 -3.18
N THR A 15 -15.46 6.11 -2.45
CA THR A 15 -15.31 7.00 -1.29
C THR A 15 -14.91 6.26 -0.01
N ASP A 16 -15.03 4.94 -0.02
CA ASP A 16 -14.73 4.04 1.10
C ASP A 16 -13.37 3.34 0.98
N LEU A 17 -12.56 3.75 0.01
CA LEU A 17 -11.17 3.34 -0.15
C LEU A 17 -10.24 4.56 -0.15
N THR A 18 -9.23 4.52 0.72
CA THR A 18 -8.16 5.51 0.78
C THR A 18 -6.85 4.86 0.37
N VAL A 19 -6.18 5.39 -0.65
CA VAL A 19 -4.84 4.95 -1.07
C VAL A 19 -3.83 5.96 -0.56
N LEU A 20 -2.93 5.55 0.32
CA LEU A 20 -1.87 6.40 0.85
C LEU A 20 -0.67 6.41 -0.12
N PRO A 21 -0.21 7.59 -0.57
CA PRO A 21 0.91 7.68 -1.49
C PRO A 21 2.23 7.30 -0.82
N MET A 22 3.12 6.67 -1.58
CA MET A 22 4.54 6.58 -1.24
C MET A 22 5.24 7.87 -1.62
N THR A 23 6.30 8.22 -0.90
CA THR A 23 7.19 9.29 -1.32
C THR A 23 8.24 8.74 -2.28
N ILE A 24 8.43 9.40 -3.41
CA ILE A 24 9.46 9.11 -4.42
C ILE A 24 10.46 10.26 -4.45
N ARG A 25 11.74 9.95 -4.37
CA ARG A 25 12.81 10.95 -4.37
C ARG A 25 13.78 10.71 -5.52
N PHE A 26 14.02 11.76 -6.30
CA PHE A 26 15.08 11.85 -7.33
C PHE A 26 16.13 12.87 -6.87
N GLY A 27 17.25 12.41 -6.32
CA GLY A 27 18.23 13.30 -5.70
C GLY A 27 17.59 14.10 -4.56
N ASP A 28 17.54 15.42 -4.70
CA ASP A 28 16.95 16.34 -3.71
C ASP A 28 15.47 16.64 -3.94
N GLU A 29 14.92 16.19 -5.05
CA GLU A 29 13.50 16.42 -5.38
C GLU A 29 12.62 15.29 -4.84
N GLU A 30 11.50 15.68 -4.22
CA GLU A 30 10.57 14.77 -3.57
C GLU A 30 9.16 14.86 -4.15
N TYR A 31 8.54 13.71 -4.37
CA TYR A 31 7.22 13.58 -4.99
C TYR A 31 6.36 12.58 -4.21
N LEU A 32 5.05 12.73 -4.34
CA LEU A 32 4.06 11.78 -3.87
C LEU A 32 3.51 10.99 -5.06
N ASP A 33 3.66 9.67 -4.99
CA ASP A 33 3.26 8.75 -6.05
C ASP A 33 1.76 8.86 -6.36
N GLY A 34 1.43 9.03 -7.64
CA GLY A 34 0.05 9.20 -8.10
C GLY A 34 -0.62 10.54 -7.73
N VAL A 35 0.05 11.42 -6.95
CA VAL A 35 -0.49 12.72 -6.53
C VAL A 35 0.12 13.87 -7.33
N ASN A 36 1.43 14.02 -7.28
CA ASN A 36 2.16 15.06 -8.01
C ASN A 36 3.25 14.51 -8.93
N LEU A 37 3.30 13.19 -9.10
CA LEU A 37 4.13 12.47 -10.06
C LEU A 37 3.30 11.35 -10.67
N THR A 38 2.98 11.47 -11.95
CA THR A 38 2.32 10.38 -12.71
C THR A 38 3.32 9.30 -13.09
N HIS A 39 2.84 8.08 -13.37
CA HIS A 39 3.69 6.98 -13.84
C HIS A 39 4.51 7.38 -15.08
N ARG A 40 3.90 8.09 -16.03
CA ARG A 40 4.59 8.58 -17.21
C ARG A 40 5.74 9.53 -16.87
N GLN A 41 5.47 10.52 -16.03
CA GLN A 41 6.48 11.48 -15.57
C GLN A 41 7.61 10.81 -14.78
N PHE A 42 7.28 9.77 -14.00
CA PHE A 42 8.27 8.96 -13.29
C PHE A 42 9.28 8.33 -14.26
N TYR A 43 8.80 7.66 -15.31
CA TYR A 43 9.68 7.02 -16.30
C TYR A 43 10.44 8.04 -17.15
N GLU A 44 9.81 9.12 -17.57
CA GLU A 44 10.47 10.23 -18.29
C GLU A 44 11.61 10.78 -17.44
N LYS A 45 11.37 11.06 -16.15
CA LYS A 45 12.37 11.59 -15.23
C LYS A 45 13.51 10.59 -14.96
N MET A 46 13.21 9.31 -14.84
CA MET A 46 14.23 8.26 -14.72
C MET A 46 15.18 8.23 -15.91
N ILE A 47 14.65 8.38 -17.13
CA ILE A 47 15.43 8.37 -18.37
C ILE A 47 16.27 9.68 -18.48
N GLU A 48 15.67 10.81 -18.20
CA GLU A 48 16.31 12.13 -18.33
C GLU A 48 17.43 12.34 -17.32
N THR A 49 17.18 12.00 -16.05
CA THR A 49 18.13 12.28 -14.97
C THR A 49 19.18 11.18 -14.79
N GLN A 50 18.91 9.97 -15.26
CA GLN A 50 19.71 8.76 -15.00
C GLN A 50 19.95 8.50 -13.50
N VAL A 51 19.17 9.14 -12.64
CA VAL A 51 19.21 8.98 -11.19
C VAL A 51 18.27 7.85 -10.80
N LEU A 52 18.78 6.87 -10.04
CA LEU A 52 17.94 5.83 -9.48
C LEU A 52 17.05 6.45 -8.37
N PRO A 53 15.73 6.44 -8.51
CA PRO A 53 14.86 6.96 -7.46
C PRO A 53 14.89 6.08 -6.21
N THR A 54 14.67 6.70 -5.08
CA THR A 54 14.41 6.01 -3.81
C THR A 54 12.96 6.23 -3.38
N THR A 55 12.41 5.28 -2.62
CA THR A 55 11.05 5.39 -2.12
C THR A 55 11.03 5.33 -0.60
N SER A 56 10.07 6.02 -0.01
CA SER A 56 9.76 5.92 1.42
C SER A 56 8.29 5.54 1.58
N GLN A 57 8.02 4.67 2.55
CA GLN A 57 6.66 4.27 2.91
C GLN A 57 5.85 5.46 3.45
N PRO A 58 4.50 5.38 3.41
CA PRO A 58 3.65 6.32 4.12
C PRO A 58 4.03 6.38 5.61
N SER A 59 4.06 7.59 6.16
CA SER A 59 4.41 7.79 7.57
C SER A 59 3.31 7.27 8.50
N PRO A 60 3.61 6.95 9.78
CA PRO A 60 2.57 6.67 10.78
C PRO A 60 1.52 7.78 10.86
N TYR A 61 1.94 9.04 10.76
CA TYR A 61 1.04 10.19 10.77
C TYR A 61 0.03 10.17 9.62
N ALA A 62 0.43 9.73 8.41
CA ALA A 62 -0.49 9.61 7.27
C ALA A 62 -1.56 8.54 7.53
N PHE A 63 -1.17 7.40 8.11
CA PHE A 63 -2.11 6.36 8.53
C PHE A 63 -3.03 6.86 9.66
N GLU A 64 -2.48 7.52 10.66
CA GLU A 64 -3.24 8.10 11.77
C GLU A 64 -4.34 9.04 11.26
N ALA A 65 -4.01 9.96 10.35
CA ALA A 65 -4.97 10.89 9.77
C ALA A 65 -6.10 10.15 9.02
N ALA A 66 -5.76 9.09 8.26
CA ALA A 66 -6.73 8.28 7.55
C ALA A 66 -7.63 7.47 8.50
N ILE A 67 -7.07 6.88 9.56
CA ILE A 67 -7.83 6.15 10.59
C ILE A 67 -8.82 7.09 11.29
N ARG A 68 -8.35 8.25 11.75
CA ARG A 68 -9.20 9.25 12.44
C ARG A 68 -10.38 9.66 11.58
N LYS A 69 -10.18 9.91 10.30
CA LYS A 69 -11.25 10.26 9.36
C LYS A 69 -12.31 9.17 9.26
N ILE A 70 -11.93 7.90 9.31
CA ILE A 70 -12.85 6.76 9.30
C ILE A 70 -13.63 6.70 10.62
N HIS A 71 -12.94 6.82 11.75
CA HIS A 71 -13.56 6.80 13.08
C HIS A 71 -14.53 7.98 13.29
N GLU A 72 -14.25 9.18 12.76
CA GLU A 72 -15.15 10.32 12.77
C GLU A 72 -16.48 10.06 12.05
N GLN A 73 -16.49 9.10 11.11
CA GLN A 73 -17.70 8.63 10.42
C GLN A 73 -18.44 7.53 11.19
N GLY A 74 -17.89 7.07 12.31
CA GLY A 74 -18.44 5.96 13.11
C GLY A 74 -18.09 4.58 12.54
N ASP A 75 -17.13 4.52 11.61
CA ASP A 75 -16.72 3.30 10.90
C ASP A 75 -15.46 2.67 11.51
N ILE A 76 -15.26 1.37 11.21
CA ILE A 76 -14.08 0.58 11.59
C ILE A 76 -13.03 0.67 10.47
N ALA A 77 -11.77 0.89 10.84
CA ALA A 77 -10.68 0.96 9.88
C ALA A 77 -10.10 -0.43 9.57
N LEU A 78 -10.10 -0.79 8.29
CA LEU A 78 -9.34 -1.94 7.77
C LEU A 78 -8.20 -1.43 6.91
N ILE A 79 -6.96 -1.77 7.29
CA ILE A 79 -5.74 -1.40 6.56
C ILE A 79 -5.17 -2.65 5.90
N ILE A 80 -4.88 -2.57 4.61
CA ILE A 80 -4.23 -3.63 3.83
C ILE A 80 -2.96 -3.02 3.24
N THR A 81 -1.80 -3.56 3.55
CA THR A 81 -0.51 -3.00 3.16
C THR A 81 0.25 -3.89 2.20
N ILE A 82 1.15 -3.28 1.44
CA ILE A 82 2.23 -4.00 0.76
C ILE A 82 2.94 -4.95 1.74
N SER A 83 3.52 -6.02 1.22
CA SER A 83 4.27 -7.01 2.02
C SER A 83 5.27 -6.37 2.97
N SER A 84 5.19 -6.76 4.25
CA SER A 84 6.16 -6.37 5.28
C SER A 84 7.61 -6.82 4.98
N LYS A 85 7.77 -7.79 4.06
CA LYS A 85 9.08 -8.25 3.57
C LYS A 85 9.72 -7.30 2.56
N LEU A 86 8.91 -6.40 1.95
CA LEU A 86 9.36 -5.47 0.91
C LEU A 86 9.43 -4.02 1.40
N SER A 87 8.61 -3.66 2.39
CA SER A 87 8.47 -2.28 2.88
C SER A 87 8.15 -2.24 4.38
N GLY A 88 8.53 -1.15 5.04
CA GLY A 88 8.11 -0.86 6.43
C GLY A 88 6.68 -0.29 6.55
N THR A 89 5.88 -0.28 5.48
CA THR A 89 4.52 0.26 5.47
C THR A 89 3.63 -0.40 6.52
N TRP A 90 3.69 -1.73 6.62
CA TRP A 90 2.98 -2.47 7.66
C TRP A 90 3.35 -2.01 9.07
N GLN A 91 4.63 -1.74 9.33
CA GLN A 91 5.10 -1.23 10.61
C GLN A 91 4.56 0.18 10.90
N SER A 92 4.55 1.06 9.89
CA SER A 92 3.96 2.40 10.01
C SER A 92 2.47 2.34 10.36
N ALA A 93 1.72 1.42 9.74
CA ALA A 93 0.31 1.20 10.03
C ALA A 93 0.07 0.73 11.47
N ASN A 94 0.90 -0.20 11.97
CA ASN A 94 0.81 -0.69 13.35
C ASN A 94 1.09 0.40 14.38
N ILE A 95 2.09 1.25 14.14
CA ILE A 95 2.39 2.39 15.01
C ILE A 95 1.18 3.33 15.07
N ALA A 96 0.61 3.69 13.92
CA ALA A 96 -0.56 4.57 13.85
C ALA A 96 -1.78 3.99 14.57
N ALA A 97 -2.05 2.70 14.37
CA ALA A 97 -3.18 2.03 15.04
C ALA A 97 -3.03 2.02 16.56
N ALA A 98 -1.81 1.82 17.08
CA ALA A 98 -1.55 1.87 18.52
C ALA A 98 -1.77 3.28 19.13
N GLU A 99 -1.52 4.33 18.34
CA GLU A 99 -1.63 5.72 18.81
C GLU A 99 -3.04 6.31 18.64
N THR A 100 -3.80 5.84 17.64
CA THR A 100 -5.14 6.38 17.36
C THR A 100 -6.22 5.87 18.31
N GLY A 101 -6.04 4.67 18.86
CA GLY A 101 -7.12 3.98 19.57
C GLY A 101 -8.29 3.62 18.67
N GLY A 102 -9.32 3.00 19.25
CA GLY A 102 -10.47 2.52 18.50
C GLY A 102 -10.22 1.19 17.79
N GLU A 103 -11.16 0.78 16.95
CA GLU A 103 -11.11 -0.53 16.31
C GLU A 103 -10.44 -0.43 14.93
N VAL A 104 -9.22 -0.99 14.83
CA VAL A 104 -8.39 -0.97 13.63
C VAL A 104 -7.90 -2.39 13.34
N TYR A 105 -8.12 -2.86 12.13
CA TYR A 105 -7.59 -4.14 11.64
C TYR A 105 -6.51 -3.89 10.60
N ILE A 106 -5.42 -4.65 10.67
CA ILE A 106 -4.30 -4.53 9.75
C ILE A 106 -3.97 -5.89 9.15
N VAL A 107 -3.97 -5.96 7.83
CA VAL A 107 -3.61 -7.14 7.05
C VAL A 107 -2.33 -6.84 6.28
N ASP A 108 -1.26 -7.54 6.60
CA ASP A 108 -0.09 -7.63 5.73
C ASP A 108 -0.48 -8.50 4.52
N SER A 109 -0.52 -7.93 3.34
CA SER A 109 -0.93 -8.68 2.14
C SER A 109 0.05 -9.80 1.76
N LEU A 110 1.30 -9.75 2.24
CA LEU A 110 2.43 -10.56 1.79
C LEU A 110 2.67 -10.48 0.27
N ASN A 111 2.08 -9.50 -0.36
CA ASN A 111 2.05 -9.28 -1.80
C ASN A 111 2.43 -7.83 -2.17
N VAL A 112 2.49 -7.55 -3.44
CA VAL A 112 2.76 -6.23 -4.04
C VAL A 112 2.02 -6.11 -5.36
N ALA A 113 1.78 -4.89 -5.83
CA ALA A 113 1.16 -4.57 -7.12
C ALA A 113 -0.17 -5.34 -7.29
N VAL A 114 -0.33 -6.07 -8.39
CA VAL A 114 -1.55 -6.81 -8.71
C VAL A 114 -1.97 -7.79 -7.60
N GLY A 115 -1.03 -8.32 -6.80
CA GLY A 115 -1.34 -9.23 -5.71
C GLY A 115 -1.95 -8.52 -4.51
N GLU A 116 -1.40 -7.39 -4.12
CA GLU A 116 -1.98 -6.54 -3.08
C GLU A 116 -3.34 -5.99 -3.53
N LYS A 117 -3.42 -5.48 -4.77
CA LYS A 117 -4.68 -5.03 -5.38
C LYS A 117 -5.77 -6.09 -5.31
N ALA A 118 -5.46 -7.35 -5.65
CA ALA A 118 -6.42 -8.45 -5.61
C ALA A 118 -6.99 -8.66 -4.19
N ILE A 119 -6.16 -8.53 -3.15
CA ILE A 119 -6.59 -8.65 -1.75
C ILE A 119 -7.48 -7.46 -1.36
N VAL A 120 -7.12 -6.23 -1.76
CA VAL A 120 -7.94 -5.04 -1.52
C VAL A 120 -9.29 -5.15 -2.21
N GLU A 121 -9.33 -5.55 -3.49
CA GLU A 121 -10.56 -5.74 -4.23
C GLU A 121 -11.42 -6.87 -3.65
N TYR A 122 -10.81 -7.91 -3.11
CA TYR A 122 -11.54 -8.98 -2.43
C TYR A 122 -12.19 -8.46 -1.14
N ALA A 123 -11.46 -7.70 -0.33
CA ALA A 123 -12.01 -7.06 0.86
C ALA A 123 -13.19 -6.15 0.54
N LEU A 124 -13.08 -5.34 -0.52
CA LEU A 124 -14.15 -4.45 -0.98
C LEU A 124 -15.40 -5.24 -1.40
N ARG A 125 -15.24 -6.34 -2.14
CA ARG A 125 -16.37 -7.20 -2.54
C ARG A 125 -17.06 -7.85 -1.33
N MET A 126 -16.29 -8.33 -0.35
CA MET A 126 -16.86 -8.89 0.88
C MET A 126 -17.62 -7.83 1.68
N LYS A 127 -17.05 -6.61 1.80
CA LYS A 127 -17.71 -5.47 2.42
C LYS A 127 -19.04 -5.13 1.72
N ASP A 128 -19.02 -5.04 0.37
CA ASP A 128 -20.21 -4.74 -0.43
C ASP A 128 -21.29 -5.83 -0.30
N ALA A 129 -20.89 -7.07 -0.03
CA ALA A 129 -21.79 -8.19 0.27
C ALA A 129 -22.33 -8.18 1.72
N GLY A 130 -21.90 -7.22 2.55
CA GLY A 130 -22.34 -7.11 3.94
C GLY A 130 -21.65 -8.08 4.90
N THR A 131 -20.48 -8.63 4.51
CA THR A 131 -19.72 -9.51 5.39
C THR A 131 -19.16 -8.69 6.57
N ASP A 132 -19.20 -9.27 7.77
CA ASP A 132 -18.67 -8.62 8.96
C ASP A 132 -17.14 -8.51 8.93
N ILE A 133 -16.60 -7.56 9.66
CA ILE A 133 -15.17 -7.21 9.62
C ILE A 133 -14.26 -8.37 10.06
N HIS A 134 -14.66 -9.14 11.07
CA HIS A 134 -13.86 -10.25 11.58
C HIS A 134 -13.73 -11.33 10.51
N THR A 135 -14.84 -11.70 9.87
CA THR A 135 -14.87 -12.67 8.76
C THR A 135 -14.02 -12.17 7.59
N ILE A 136 -14.08 -10.87 7.26
CA ILE A 136 -13.22 -10.29 6.22
C ILE A 136 -11.75 -10.50 6.58
N VAL A 137 -11.34 -10.08 7.76
CA VAL A 137 -9.94 -10.14 8.20
C VAL A 137 -9.42 -11.58 8.26
N GLU A 138 -10.19 -12.52 8.80
CA GLU A 138 -9.85 -13.94 8.83
C GLU A 138 -9.67 -14.52 7.42
N THR A 139 -10.63 -14.21 6.53
CA THR A 139 -10.58 -14.68 5.14
C THR A 139 -9.36 -14.14 4.42
N LEU A 140 -9.08 -12.83 4.52
CA LEU A 140 -7.92 -12.23 3.89
C LEU A 140 -6.61 -12.81 4.41
N ASN A 141 -6.50 -13.06 5.73
CA ASN A 141 -5.32 -13.67 6.33
C ASN A 141 -5.09 -15.10 5.88
N HIS A 142 -6.15 -15.85 5.57
CA HIS A 142 -6.07 -17.19 4.99
C HIS A 142 -5.70 -17.15 3.50
N GLU A 143 -6.43 -16.35 2.71
CA GLU A 143 -6.31 -16.35 1.25
C GLU A 143 -5.02 -15.70 0.74
N LYS A 144 -4.45 -14.72 1.45
CA LYS A 144 -3.16 -14.12 1.06
C LYS A 144 -2.03 -15.15 0.94
N GLU A 145 -2.09 -16.25 1.68
CA GLU A 145 -1.11 -17.34 1.64
C GLU A 145 -1.20 -18.16 0.35
N ASN A 146 -2.38 -18.17 -0.27
CA ASN A 146 -2.67 -18.88 -1.52
C ASN A 146 -2.36 -18.05 -2.77
N LEU A 147 -2.20 -16.71 -2.61
CA LEU A 147 -1.91 -15.80 -3.71
C LEU A 147 -0.41 -15.77 -4.01
N ARG A 148 -0.05 -16.00 -5.27
CA ARG A 148 1.33 -15.91 -5.74
C ARG A 148 1.41 -14.98 -6.93
N VAL A 149 2.23 -13.94 -6.80
CA VAL A 149 2.58 -13.05 -7.91
C VAL A 149 3.84 -13.56 -8.56
N ILE A 150 3.79 -13.69 -9.89
CA ILE A 150 4.94 -14.03 -10.72
C ILE A 150 5.21 -12.84 -11.63
N ALA A 151 6.42 -12.29 -11.56
CA ALA A 151 6.85 -11.18 -12.40
C ALA A 151 7.99 -11.64 -13.32
N LEU A 152 7.87 -11.35 -14.61
CA LEU A 152 8.97 -11.47 -15.56
C LEU A 152 9.68 -10.11 -15.63
N LEU A 153 10.98 -10.10 -15.35
CA LEU A 153 11.78 -8.89 -15.30
C LEU A 153 12.93 -9.00 -16.31
N ASP A 154 13.16 -7.94 -17.08
CA ASP A 154 14.29 -7.88 -18.00
C ASP A 154 15.64 -7.79 -17.28
N THR A 155 15.64 -7.20 -16.07
CA THR A 155 16.83 -7.08 -15.22
C THR A 155 16.45 -7.09 -13.75
N LEU A 156 17.32 -7.67 -12.93
CA LEU A 156 17.21 -7.65 -11.46
C LEU A 156 17.99 -6.48 -10.82
N GLU A 157 18.68 -5.69 -11.64
CA GLU A 157 19.58 -4.64 -11.18
C GLU A 157 18.91 -3.64 -10.24
N TYR A 158 17.69 -3.19 -10.58
CA TYR A 158 16.95 -2.21 -9.78
C TYR A 158 16.47 -2.79 -8.44
N LEU A 159 16.04 -4.04 -8.41
CA LEU A 159 15.68 -4.73 -7.17
C LEU A 159 16.89 -4.90 -6.25
N GLN A 160 18.05 -5.21 -6.82
CA GLN A 160 19.29 -5.35 -6.06
C GLN A 160 19.77 -4.00 -5.52
N LYS A 161 19.81 -2.95 -6.36
CA LYS A 161 20.19 -1.59 -5.94
C LYS A 161 19.21 -1.04 -4.89
N GLY A 162 17.94 -1.39 -4.98
CA GLY A 162 16.89 -1.04 -4.01
C GLY A 162 16.95 -1.89 -2.73
N GLY A 163 17.79 -2.91 -2.65
CA GLY A 163 17.90 -3.78 -1.47
C GLY A 163 16.74 -4.76 -1.26
N ARG A 164 15.94 -5.05 -2.29
CA ARG A 164 14.80 -5.99 -2.23
C ARG A 164 15.20 -7.42 -2.57
N ILE A 165 16.39 -7.63 -3.14
CA ILE A 165 17.01 -8.94 -3.33
C ILE A 165 18.48 -8.89 -2.91
N SER A 166 19.01 -10.00 -2.41
CA SER A 166 20.43 -10.17 -2.10
C SER A 166 21.27 -10.32 -3.39
N LYS A 167 22.57 -10.09 -3.25
CA LYS A 167 23.56 -10.39 -4.32
C LYS A 167 23.66 -11.89 -4.57
#